data_5e0da2913d916f74f345aa50e71c542e
#
_entry.id   5e0da2913d916f74f345aa50e71c542e
#
_cell.length_a   1.000
_cell.length_b   1.000
_cell.length_c   1.000
_cell.angle_alpha   90.00
_cell.angle_beta   90.00
_cell.angle_gamma   90.00
#
_symmetry.space_group_name_H-M   'P 1'
#
loop_
_entity.id
_entity.type
_entity.pdbx_description
1 polymer ?
#
loop_
_entity_poly.entity_id
_entity_poly.type
_entity_poly.pdbx_seq_one_letter_code
_entity_poly.pdbx_strand_id
1 'polypeptide(L)'
;MSVIASLLAAASLAMAQAPSITLHHHDAAHQLPGTIVIPASDFFATLPAGDSNDGRFPAGEWFFNNDTINMSVANEVTASVPVKEPGTYHLFVRSVGTPVSSFHVSINGKEDPGIYGHGALSWQRGGDFTLKAGVANIRCTAITPRPSLNVIVLTKNADFKEADLKSLELPPEVKLLHEYRIEPSNIVKFGDVYGNGKYAILDITNDYSAIMYGNDGKELWRWQAPAQDARLRGEFEAPGILWDFHHTGRDEVVHWRFIDGKEWLVQADGRTGAILRKVPWPAPPLPHVYNNYRIAVAKFHKDSDGPDTLLVLSDTGGLISLTAYDKDLNQLWQHSEHQQKDYFGHYIYPYDVNGDGVDEVFISHLCLDANGKVVWSNEKYFHKNNDHMDAMEFFDIDGDHRPELLVGQSDVGTLTYNSQTGAILWQNLSDHSQQITAGYILGYSATPQVITNGRTYLPQPPRQPGATGGQRPSTPAGEIAVGGGLGAQLYWFDNKGNLLERWPANPLIGNPNFVRGDWYGTGKRTYFWYRFKLEPDGNATLFFKGEVYHMFDFDHTGAEQVITLDGPVLRVYGNANVVPHAVQRGAEYRKIIANHTHY
;
A
#
# COMPACT_ATOMS: atom_id res chain seq x y z
N MET A 1 -33.52 48.55 -33.26
CA MET A 1 -33.79 47.15 -32.87
C MET A 1 -32.91 46.26 -33.69
N SER A 2 -31.79 45.85 -33.13
CA SER A 2 -30.82 44.98 -33.80
C SER A 2 -30.54 43.81 -32.86
N VAL A 3 -30.94 42.63 -33.28
CA VAL A 3 -30.80 41.37 -32.54
C VAL A 3 -29.40 40.83 -32.82
N ILE A 4 -28.57 40.78 -31.79
CA ILE A 4 -27.26 40.11 -31.85
C ILE A 4 -27.52 38.67 -31.43
N ALA A 5 -27.46 37.75 -32.37
CA ALA A 5 -27.44 36.32 -32.14
C ALA A 5 -26.03 35.89 -31.77
N SER A 6 -25.82 35.48 -30.53
CA SER A 6 -24.56 34.88 -30.08
C SER A 6 -24.53 33.41 -30.52
N LEU A 7 -23.66 33.09 -31.45
CA LEU A 7 -23.29 31.69 -31.74
C LEU A 7 -22.35 31.19 -30.61
N LEU A 8 -22.86 30.32 -29.76
CA LEU A 8 -22.04 29.47 -28.94
C LEU A 8 -21.57 28.30 -29.82
N ALA A 9 -20.36 28.38 -30.31
CA ALA A 9 -19.66 27.23 -30.88
C ALA A 9 -19.22 26.31 -29.71
N ALA A 10 -19.95 25.24 -29.50
CA ALA A 10 -19.50 24.11 -28.67
C ALA A 10 -18.35 23.41 -29.41
N ALA A 11 -17.13 23.75 -29.06
CA ALA A 11 -15.99 22.92 -29.42
C ALA A 11 -16.06 21.64 -28.58
N SER A 12 -16.61 20.58 -29.16
CA SER A 12 -16.39 19.24 -28.63
C SER A 12 -14.91 18.90 -28.84
N LEU A 13 -14.11 19.06 -27.80
CA LEU A 13 -12.83 18.39 -27.74
C LEU A 13 -13.15 16.89 -27.75
N ALA A 14 -12.92 16.25 -28.89
CA ALA A 14 -12.74 14.82 -28.93
C ALA A 14 -11.49 14.54 -28.08
N MET A 15 -11.68 14.19 -26.82
CA MET A 15 -10.64 13.54 -26.04
C MET A 15 -10.27 12.31 -26.84
N ALA A 16 -9.04 12.29 -27.36
CA ALA A 16 -8.45 11.05 -27.84
C ALA A 16 -8.59 10.07 -26.68
N GLN A 17 -9.37 9.02 -26.88
CA GLN A 17 -9.54 7.95 -25.90
C GLN A 17 -8.13 7.39 -25.68
N ALA A 18 -7.56 7.64 -24.49
CA ALA A 18 -6.30 7.03 -24.12
C ALA A 18 -6.45 5.51 -24.31
N PRO A 19 -5.41 4.80 -24.77
CA PRO A 19 -5.49 3.36 -24.93
C PRO A 19 -5.94 2.77 -23.61
N SER A 20 -7.02 2.01 -23.61
CA SER A 20 -7.57 1.39 -22.41
C SER A 20 -6.51 0.45 -21.86
N ILE A 21 -5.95 0.78 -20.70
CA ILE A 21 -5.06 -0.10 -19.96
C ILE A 21 -5.94 -1.21 -19.42
N THR A 22 -5.80 -2.39 -19.97
CA THR A 22 -6.55 -3.56 -19.50
C THR A 22 -5.65 -4.32 -18.56
N LEU A 23 -6.10 -4.51 -17.31
CA LEU A 23 -5.45 -5.45 -16.41
C LEU A 23 -5.57 -6.84 -17.02
N HIS A 24 -4.46 -7.38 -17.50
CA HIS A 24 -4.34 -8.79 -17.87
C HIS A 24 -3.88 -9.56 -16.66
N HIS A 25 -4.83 -10.21 -16.00
CA HIS A 25 -4.60 -10.84 -14.71
C HIS A 25 -3.91 -12.18 -14.79
N HIS A 26 -3.85 -12.77 -15.98
CA HIS A 26 -3.24 -14.07 -16.20
C HIS A 26 -2.15 -14.00 -17.25
N ASP A 27 -0.96 -13.96 -16.76
CA ASP A 27 0.17 -14.36 -17.55
C ASP A 27 0.15 -15.88 -17.80
N ALA A 28 0.91 -16.32 -18.79
CA ALA A 28 1.04 -17.73 -19.15
C ALA A 28 1.59 -18.61 -18.01
N ALA A 29 2.33 -18.02 -17.08
CA ALA A 29 2.94 -18.72 -15.95
C ALA A 29 1.94 -19.16 -14.89
N HIS A 30 0.77 -18.52 -14.85
CA HIS A 30 -0.28 -18.85 -13.87
C HIS A 30 -1.40 -19.72 -14.46
N GLN A 31 -1.30 -20.12 -15.72
CA GLN A 31 -2.27 -20.98 -16.39
C GLN A 31 -1.73 -22.39 -16.52
N LEU A 32 -2.56 -23.35 -16.16
CA LEU A 32 -2.31 -24.75 -16.46
C LEU A 32 -2.68 -25.04 -17.93
N PRO A 33 -2.07 -26.03 -18.59
CA PRO A 33 -2.47 -26.41 -19.92
C PRO A 33 -3.98 -26.69 -20.01
N GLY A 34 -4.66 -25.98 -20.91
CA GLY A 34 -6.11 -26.10 -21.10
C GLY A 34 -6.97 -25.64 -19.91
N THR A 35 -6.39 -24.88 -18.97
CA THR A 35 -7.10 -24.40 -17.76
C THR A 35 -6.80 -22.93 -17.52
N ILE A 36 -7.84 -22.14 -17.31
CA ILE A 36 -7.81 -20.73 -16.97
C ILE A 36 -8.30 -20.60 -15.53
N VAL A 37 -7.47 -20.09 -14.63
CA VAL A 37 -7.80 -19.86 -13.22
C VAL A 37 -7.98 -18.37 -12.99
N ILE A 38 -9.11 -17.98 -12.42
CA ILE A 38 -9.52 -16.59 -12.24
C ILE A 38 -9.81 -16.38 -10.76
N PRO A 39 -8.81 -15.99 -9.95
CA PRO A 39 -9.01 -15.72 -8.54
C PRO A 39 -9.86 -14.47 -8.32
N ALA A 40 -10.41 -14.33 -7.12
CA ALA A 40 -11.22 -13.18 -6.74
C ALA A 40 -10.50 -11.83 -6.95
N SER A 41 -9.17 -11.80 -6.74
CA SER A 41 -8.33 -10.61 -6.97
C SER A 41 -8.31 -10.10 -8.42
N ASP A 42 -8.76 -10.91 -9.37
CA ASP A 42 -8.81 -10.55 -10.79
C ASP A 42 -10.15 -9.90 -11.21
N PHE A 43 -11.09 -9.81 -10.30
CA PHE A 43 -12.40 -9.23 -10.58
C PHE A 43 -12.47 -7.78 -10.16
N PHE A 44 -13.13 -6.97 -10.99
CA PHE A 44 -13.41 -5.55 -10.71
C PHE A 44 -14.89 -5.36 -10.45
N ALA A 45 -15.19 -4.53 -9.46
CA ALA A 45 -16.54 -4.15 -9.14
C ALA A 45 -17.01 -3.00 -10.06
N THR A 46 -18.19 -3.14 -10.63
CA THR A 46 -18.88 -2.07 -11.36
C THR A 46 -19.71 -1.18 -10.44
N LEU A 47 -20.04 -1.71 -9.26
CA LEU A 47 -20.74 -1.05 -8.16
C LEU A 47 -20.09 -1.49 -6.84
N PRO A 48 -20.39 -0.82 -5.70
CA PRO A 48 -19.78 -1.17 -4.42
C PRO A 48 -19.95 -2.65 -4.09
N ALA A 49 -18.86 -3.38 -4.17
CA ALA A 49 -18.75 -4.69 -3.56
C ALA A 49 -18.24 -4.47 -2.13
N GLY A 50 -18.82 -5.13 -1.16
CA GLY A 50 -18.36 -5.04 0.22
C GLY A 50 -16.98 -5.68 0.37
N ASP A 51 -16.21 -5.16 1.31
CA ASP A 51 -14.98 -5.76 1.80
C ASP A 51 -15.22 -7.20 2.29
N SER A 52 -14.31 -8.10 1.99
CA SER A 52 -14.50 -9.48 2.38
C SER A 52 -13.25 -10.28 2.66
N ASN A 53 -12.10 -9.67 2.64
CA ASN A 53 -10.94 -10.37 3.14
C ASN A 53 -10.90 -10.25 4.66
N ASP A 54 -11.62 -11.14 5.34
CA ASP A 54 -11.70 -11.16 6.80
C ASP A 54 -10.84 -12.27 7.43
N GLY A 55 -9.93 -12.85 6.66
CA GLY A 55 -9.05 -13.90 7.15
C GLY A 55 -9.77 -15.19 7.61
N ARG A 56 -11.07 -15.32 7.32
CA ARG A 56 -11.88 -16.49 7.75
C ARG A 56 -11.46 -17.79 7.07
N PHE A 57 -10.73 -17.69 5.97
CA PHE A 57 -10.31 -18.88 5.22
C PHE A 57 -8.83 -19.15 5.46
N PRO A 58 -8.48 -20.38 5.86
CA PRO A 58 -7.09 -20.74 6.06
C PRO A 58 -6.31 -20.57 4.74
N ALA A 59 -5.07 -20.14 4.86
CA ALA A 59 -4.14 -20.15 3.75
C ALA A 59 -4.12 -21.55 3.13
N GLY A 60 -4.44 -21.64 1.87
CA GLY A 60 -4.49 -22.93 1.20
C GLY A 60 -3.13 -23.36 0.69
N GLU A 61 -3.15 -24.56 0.17
CA GLU A 61 -1.96 -25.19 -0.36
C GLU A 61 -1.59 -24.67 -1.77
N TRP A 62 -2.40 -23.78 -2.38
CA TRP A 62 -2.20 -23.24 -3.72
C TRP A 62 -2.28 -21.70 -3.74
N PHE A 63 -1.79 -21.10 -4.81
CA PHE A 63 -1.37 -19.72 -4.88
C PHE A 63 -2.46 -18.65 -4.58
N PHE A 64 -3.75 -18.94 -4.70
CA PHE A 64 -4.82 -17.92 -4.65
C PHE A 64 -5.99 -18.25 -3.73
N ASN A 65 -5.82 -19.05 -2.74
CA ASN A 65 -6.98 -19.65 -2.10
C ASN A 65 -7.66 -18.83 -1.00
N ASN A 66 -7.10 -17.68 -0.59
CA ASN A 66 -7.60 -16.92 0.55
C ASN A 66 -8.54 -15.80 0.18
N ASP A 67 -8.43 -15.29 -1.05
CA ASP A 67 -9.16 -14.08 -1.45
C ASP A 67 -10.60 -14.41 -1.78
N THR A 68 -11.53 -13.63 -1.24
CA THR A 68 -12.96 -13.72 -1.58
C THR A 68 -13.54 -12.34 -1.82
N ILE A 69 -14.32 -12.18 -2.88
CA ILE A 69 -15.13 -10.97 -3.10
C ILE A 69 -16.54 -11.19 -2.56
N ASN A 70 -16.95 -10.31 -1.65
CA ASN A 70 -18.32 -10.26 -1.14
C ASN A 70 -19.15 -9.26 -1.93
N MET A 71 -20.30 -9.66 -2.42
CA MET A 71 -21.14 -8.84 -3.28
C MET A 71 -22.43 -8.42 -2.58
N SER A 72 -22.82 -7.15 -2.75
CA SER A 72 -24.16 -6.67 -2.37
C SER A 72 -25.20 -7.05 -3.43
N VAL A 73 -26.48 -6.92 -3.10
CA VAL A 73 -27.57 -7.16 -4.07
C VAL A 73 -27.40 -6.32 -5.33
N ALA A 74 -27.58 -6.93 -6.48
CA ALA A 74 -27.45 -6.35 -7.81
C ALA A 74 -26.04 -5.82 -8.13
N ASN A 75 -25.05 -6.18 -7.33
CA ASN A 75 -23.68 -5.85 -7.60
C ASN A 75 -23.10 -6.78 -8.66
N GLU A 76 -22.24 -6.23 -9.49
CA GLU A 76 -21.53 -6.97 -10.52
C GLU A 76 -20.02 -6.89 -10.29
N VAL A 77 -19.36 -8.05 -10.43
CA VAL A 77 -17.91 -8.11 -10.53
C VAL A 77 -17.55 -8.75 -11.87
N THR A 78 -16.53 -8.19 -12.52
CA THR A 78 -16.14 -8.58 -13.87
C THR A 78 -14.66 -8.87 -13.96
N ALA A 79 -14.29 -9.82 -14.83
CA ALA A 79 -12.91 -10.09 -15.20
C ALA A 79 -12.81 -10.31 -16.72
N SER A 80 -11.69 -9.89 -17.31
CA SER A 80 -11.36 -10.17 -18.69
C SER A 80 -10.10 -11.01 -18.75
N VAL A 81 -10.15 -12.19 -19.36
CA VAL A 81 -9.07 -13.15 -19.32
C VAL A 81 -8.65 -13.61 -20.71
N PRO A 82 -7.35 -13.80 -20.99
CA PRO A 82 -6.87 -14.29 -22.26
C PRO A 82 -7.19 -15.78 -22.41
N VAL A 83 -7.78 -16.15 -23.55
CA VAL A 83 -8.00 -17.52 -23.98
C VAL A 83 -6.96 -17.85 -25.05
N LYS A 84 -5.92 -18.59 -24.69
CA LYS A 84 -4.86 -18.97 -25.63
C LYS A 84 -5.28 -20.14 -26.51
N GLU A 85 -5.97 -21.09 -25.96
CA GLU A 85 -6.40 -22.30 -26.60
C GLU A 85 -7.91 -22.33 -26.83
N PRO A 86 -8.43 -22.23 -28.05
CA PRO A 86 -9.86 -22.37 -28.30
C PRO A 86 -10.37 -23.77 -27.95
N GLY A 87 -11.63 -23.89 -27.61
CA GLY A 87 -12.26 -25.17 -27.29
C GLY A 87 -13.43 -25.07 -26.34
N THR A 88 -13.91 -26.23 -25.89
CA THR A 88 -14.95 -26.32 -24.86
C THR A 88 -14.30 -26.37 -23.49
N TYR A 89 -14.76 -25.47 -22.62
CA TYR A 89 -14.31 -25.34 -21.24
C TYR A 89 -15.46 -25.65 -20.30
N HIS A 90 -15.17 -26.37 -19.24
CA HIS A 90 -16.06 -26.67 -18.13
C HIS A 90 -15.89 -25.60 -17.05
N LEU A 91 -17.00 -25.03 -16.60
CA LEU A 91 -17.01 -24.03 -15.52
C LEU A 91 -16.98 -24.71 -14.16
N PHE A 92 -16.06 -24.27 -13.30
CA PHE A 92 -16.06 -24.59 -11.86
C PHE A 92 -15.97 -23.28 -11.07
N VAL A 93 -16.80 -23.16 -10.06
CA VAL A 93 -16.87 -21.97 -9.19
C VAL A 93 -16.67 -22.39 -7.75
N ARG A 94 -15.70 -21.79 -7.08
CA ARG A 94 -15.52 -21.92 -5.63
C ARG A 94 -16.07 -20.67 -4.96
N SER A 95 -17.03 -20.86 -4.09
CA SER A 95 -17.76 -19.73 -3.49
C SER A 95 -18.29 -20.09 -2.12
N VAL A 96 -18.72 -19.08 -1.37
CA VAL A 96 -19.27 -19.21 -0.01
C VAL A 96 -20.35 -18.14 0.22
N GLY A 97 -21.25 -18.38 1.16
CA GLY A 97 -22.24 -17.40 1.59
C GLY A 97 -23.17 -17.97 2.65
N THR A 98 -24.25 -17.23 2.90
CA THR A 98 -25.34 -17.75 3.74
C THR A 98 -26.16 -18.78 2.95
N PRO A 99 -27.04 -19.58 3.58
CA PRO A 99 -27.89 -20.51 2.86
C PRO A 99 -28.80 -19.87 1.80
N VAL A 100 -29.03 -18.56 1.90
CA VAL A 100 -29.90 -17.79 0.96
C VAL A 100 -29.10 -16.87 0.03
N SER A 101 -27.78 -16.77 0.20
CA SER A 101 -26.94 -15.97 -0.68
C SER A 101 -26.83 -16.61 -2.06
N SER A 102 -26.78 -15.81 -3.11
CA SER A 102 -26.63 -16.33 -4.47
C SER A 102 -26.15 -15.29 -5.48
N PHE A 103 -25.41 -15.76 -6.49
CA PHE A 103 -25.04 -15.01 -7.67
C PHE A 103 -25.07 -15.87 -8.93
N HIS A 104 -25.21 -15.22 -10.09
CA HIS A 104 -25.06 -15.84 -11.40
C HIS A 104 -23.69 -15.58 -12.00
N VAL A 105 -23.24 -16.47 -12.85
CA VAL A 105 -22.03 -16.33 -13.66
C VAL A 105 -22.41 -16.28 -15.15
N SER A 106 -21.86 -15.32 -15.88
CA SER A 106 -21.96 -15.27 -17.33
C SER A 106 -20.59 -15.15 -17.98
N ILE A 107 -20.42 -15.80 -19.15
CA ILE A 107 -19.19 -15.78 -19.93
C ILE A 107 -19.50 -15.32 -21.34
N ASN A 108 -18.89 -14.21 -21.78
CA ASN A 108 -19.17 -13.57 -23.06
C ASN A 108 -20.67 -13.31 -23.29
N GLY A 109 -21.39 -12.91 -22.21
CA GLY A 109 -22.83 -12.62 -22.25
C GLY A 109 -23.75 -13.85 -22.22
N LYS A 110 -23.20 -15.07 -22.22
CA LYS A 110 -23.99 -16.30 -22.03
C LYS A 110 -24.01 -16.63 -20.54
N GLU A 111 -25.19 -16.59 -19.94
CA GLU A 111 -25.38 -16.93 -18.53
C GLU A 111 -25.35 -18.44 -18.32
N ASP A 112 -24.67 -18.86 -17.24
CA ASP A 112 -24.71 -20.23 -16.75
C ASP A 112 -26.04 -20.45 -15.97
N PRO A 113 -26.70 -21.60 -16.15
CA PRO A 113 -27.93 -21.89 -15.42
C PRO A 113 -27.71 -22.18 -13.93
N GLY A 114 -26.46 -22.37 -13.50
CA GLY A 114 -26.08 -22.61 -12.10
C GLY A 114 -26.25 -21.37 -11.22
N ILE A 115 -26.51 -21.60 -9.95
CA ILE A 115 -26.57 -20.58 -8.90
C ILE A 115 -25.47 -20.86 -7.91
N TYR A 116 -24.67 -19.84 -7.59
CA TYR A 116 -23.44 -19.95 -6.79
C TYR A 116 -23.50 -19.09 -5.53
N GLY A 117 -22.58 -19.25 -4.61
CA GLY A 117 -22.38 -18.36 -3.46
C GLY A 117 -23.27 -18.66 -2.27
N HIS A 118 -23.73 -19.89 -2.09
CA HIS A 118 -24.55 -20.31 -0.95
C HIS A 118 -23.84 -21.37 -0.10
N GLY A 119 -24.08 -21.33 1.21
CA GLY A 119 -23.54 -22.32 2.14
C GLY A 119 -22.05 -22.18 2.44
N ALA A 120 -21.42 -23.27 2.84
CA ALA A 120 -19.98 -23.32 3.14
C ALA A 120 -19.14 -23.16 1.88
N LEU A 121 -17.87 -22.74 2.06
CA LEU A 121 -16.91 -22.64 0.95
C LEU A 121 -16.77 -23.99 0.25
N SER A 122 -17.18 -24.06 -1.00
CA SER A 122 -17.22 -25.29 -1.78
C SER A 122 -17.10 -25.04 -3.27
N TRP A 123 -16.69 -26.07 -3.99
CA TRP A 123 -16.69 -26.11 -5.44
C TRP A 123 -18.05 -26.53 -5.98
N GLN A 124 -18.49 -25.81 -6.99
CA GLN A 124 -19.67 -26.16 -7.78
C GLN A 124 -19.30 -26.22 -9.26
N ARG A 125 -19.68 -27.32 -9.95
CA ARG A 125 -19.56 -27.42 -11.40
C ARG A 125 -20.74 -26.69 -12.05
N GLY A 126 -20.40 -25.81 -13.01
CA GLY A 126 -21.35 -25.15 -13.90
C GLY A 126 -21.46 -25.84 -15.27
N GLY A 127 -21.96 -25.10 -16.25
CA GLY A 127 -22.11 -25.54 -17.62
C GLY A 127 -20.81 -25.53 -18.42
N ASP A 128 -20.99 -25.81 -19.71
CA ASP A 128 -19.91 -25.86 -20.70
C ASP A 128 -19.97 -24.64 -21.63
N PHE A 129 -18.80 -24.07 -21.91
CA PHE A 129 -18.64 -22.88 -22.72
C PHE A 129 -17.64 -23.12 -23.85
N THR A 130 -18.05 -22.86 -25.08
CA THR A 130 -17.12 -22.88 -26.21
C THR A 130 -16.47 -21.51 -26.34
N LEU A 131 -15.16 -21.45 -26.09
CA LEU A 131 -14.37 -20.23 -26.15
C LEU A 131 -13.50 -20.21 -27.39
N LYS A 132 -13.38 -19.04 -28.00
CA LYS A 132 -12.42 -18.76 -29.09
C LYS A 132 -11.14 -18.21 -28.49
N ALA A 133 -10.03 -18.33 -29.23
CA ALA A 133 -8.82 -17.60 -28.88
C ALA A 133 -9.08 -16.10 -28.89
N GLY A 134 -8.48 -15.38 -27.93
CA GLY A 134 -8.71 -13.96 -27.69
C GLY A 134 -9.02 -13.68 -26.22
N VAL A 135 -10.00 -12.82 -25.93
CA VAL A 135 -10.40 -12.45 -24.58
C VAL A 135 -11.78 -13.03 -24.27
N ALA A 136 -11.93 -13.63 -23.10
CA ALA A 136 -13.22 -13.98 -22.53
C ALA A 136 -13.56 -13.00 -21.39
N ASN A 137 -14.80 -12.49 -21.43
CA ASN A 137 -15.34 -11.61 -20.40
C ASN A 137 -16.22 -12.44 -19.45
N ILE A 138 -15.86 -12.46 -18.20
CA ILE A 138 -16.57 -13.13 -17.12
C ILE A 138 -17.30 -12.08 -16.30
N ARG A 139 -18.55 -12.34 -15.95
CA ARG A 139 -19.36 -11.47 -15.10
C ARG A 139 -20.08 -12.30 -14.05
N CYS A 140 -19.97 -11.88 -12.79
CA CYS A 140 -20.74 -12.43 -11.69
C CYS A 140 -21.70 -11.36 -11.18
N THR A 141 -22.99 -11.70 -11.10
CA THR A 141 -24.05 -10.76 -10.67
C THR A 141 -24.75 -11.30 -9.44
N ALA A 142 -24.71 -10.56 -8.33
CA ALA A 142 -25.35 -10.96 -7.09
C ALA A 142 -26.88 -10.85 -7.19
N ILE A 143 -27.58 -11.92 -6.82
CA ILE A 143 -29.05 -12.00 -6.77
C ILE A 143 -29.52 -11.65 -5.36
N THR A 144 -28.82 -12.11 -4.35
CA THR A 144 -29.13 -11.88 -2.95
C THR A 144 -27.90 -11.35 -2.20
N PRO A 145 -28.07 -10.71 -1.04
CA PRO A 145 -26.93 -10.07 -0.38
C PRO A 145 -25.88 -11.08 0.10
N ARG A 146 -24.64 -10.65 -0.02
CA ARG A 146 -23.44 -11.25 0.57
C ARG A 146 -23.04 -12.64 0.07
N PRO A 147 -23.22 -13.01 -1.21
CA PRO A 147 -22.45 -14.11 -1.75
C PRO A 147 -20.99 -13.71 -1.88
N SER A 148 -20.08 -14.64 -1.66
CA SER A 148 -18.65 -14.41 -1.83
C SER A 148 -18.06 -15.36 -2.87
N LEU A 149 -17.39 -14.78 -3.87
CA LEU A 149 -16.64 -15.49 -4.90
C LEU A 149 -15.20 -15.65 -4.42
N ASN A 150 -14.64 -16.86 -4.51
CA ASN A 150 -13.23 -17.12 -4.27
C ASN A 150 -12.44 -17.29 -5.57
N VAL A 151 -12.85 -18.24 -6.43
CA VAL A 151 -12.17 -18.49 -7.71
C VAL A 151 -13.13 -19.06 -8.73
N ILE A 152 -12.93 -18.70 -9.99
CA ILE A 152 -13.52 -19.35 -11.16
C ILE A 152 -12.43 -20.10 -11.89
N VAL A 153 -12.72 -21.34 -12.29
CA VAL A 153 -11.87 -22.15 -13.13
C VAL A 153 -12.63 -22.53 -14.39
N LEU A 154 -12.03 -22.23 -15.55
CA LEU A 154 -12.46 -22.67 -16.84
C LEU A 154 -11.44 -23.69 -17.35
N THR A 155 -11.82 -24.95 -17.47
CA THR A 155 -10.89 -26.02 -17.83
C THR A 155 -11.46 -26.97 -18.88
N LYS A 156 -10.58 -27.50 -19.72
CA LYS A 156 -10.92 -28.58 -20.66
C LYS A 156 -11.02 -29.94 -19.97
N ASN A 157 -10.61 -30.03 -18.69
CA ASN A 157 -10.73 -31.24 -17.88
C ASN A 157 -12.11 -31.29 -17.20
N ALA A 158 -12.98 -32.18 -17.65
CA ALA A 158 -14.31 -32.36 -17.07
C ALA A 158 -14.28 -32.93 -15.63
N ASP A 159 -13.21 -33.61 -15.27
CA ASP A 159 -13.00 -34.24 -13.95
C ASP A 159 -12.08 -33.40 -13.05
N PHE A 160 -12.02 -32.07 -13.28
CA PHE A 160 -11.22 -31.14 -12.53
C PHE A 160 -11.41 -31.31 -11.01
N LYS A 161 -10.31 -31.24 -10.29
CA LYS A 161 -10.26 -31.25 -8.82
C LYS A 161 -9.37 -30.12 -8.32
N GLU A 162 -9.65 -29.63 -7.10
CA GLU A 162 -8.82 -28.61 -6.46
C GLU A 162 -7.32 -28.98 -6.42
N ALA A 163 -7.03 -30.28 -6.28
CA ALA A 163 -5.65 -30.78 -6.31
C ALA A 163 -4.89 -30.45 -7.61
N ASP A 164 -5.61 -30.24 -8.72
CA ASP A 164 -5.01 -29.87 -10.00
C ASP A 164 -4.39 -28.46 -9.94
N LEU A 165 -4.87 -27.61 -9.03
CA LEU A 165 -4.35 -26.25 -8.82
C LEU A 165 -3.02 -26.22 -8.03
N LYS A 166 -2.62 -27.33 -7.39
CA LYS A 166 -1.34 -27.40 -6.68
C LYS A 166 -0.13 -27.19 -7.57
N SER A 167 -0.27 -27.39 -8.86
CA SER A 167 0.77 -27.16 -9.86
C SER A 167 0.85 -25.70 -10.35
N LEU A 168 -0.01 -24.81 -9.85
CA LEU A 168 0.16 -23.37 -10.09
C LEU A 168 1.36 -22.87 -9.28
N GLU A 169 2.40 -22.54 -9.99
CA GLU A 169 3.66 -22.05 -9.45
C GLU A 169 3.76 -20.52 -9.62
N LEU A 170 4.70 -19.93 -8.91
CA LEU A 170 5.12 -18.55 -9.14
C LEU A 170 5.63 -18.40 -10.58
N PRO A 171 5.62 -17.18 -11.17
CA PRO A 171 6.31 -16.94 -12.43
C PRO A 171 7.73 -17.50 -12.37
N PRO A 172 8.26 -18.08 -13.46
CA PRO A 172 9.57 -18.72 -13.46
C PRO A 172 10.72 -17.82 -13.00
N GLU A 173 10.55 -16.51 -13.14
CA GLU A 173 11.52 -15.52 -12.68
C GLU A 173 11.40 -15.20 -11.17
N VAL A 174 10.34 -15.65 -10.50
CA VAL A 174 10.12 -15.38 -9.07
C VAL A 174 10.57 -16.57 -8.24
N LYS A 175 11.50 -16.33 -7.34
CA LYS A 175 12.02 -17.33 -6.41
C LYS A 175 11.74 -16.91 -4.98
N LEU A 176 11.07 -17.76 -4.21
CA LEU A 176 10.98 -17.60 -2.76
C LEU A 176 12.37 -17.87 -2.15
N LEU A 177 12.92 -16.87 -1.47
CA LEU A 177 14.21 -16.95 -0.81
C LEU A 177 14.07 -17.26 0.67
N HIS A 178 13.16 -16.52 1.34
CA HIS A 178 12.91 -16.69 2.77
C HIS A 178 11.41 -16.63 3.07
N GLU A 179 11.00 -17.38 4.09
CA GLU A 179 9.67 -17.30 4.68
C GLU A 179 9.82 -17.25 6.21
N TYR A 180 9.24 -16.24 6.83
CA TYR A 180 9.26 -16.02 8.27
C TYR A 180 7.83 -16.02 8.80
N ARG A 181 7.65 -16.54 10.02
CA ARG A 181 6.41 -16.36 10.77
C ARG A 181 6.64 -15.31 11.85
N ILE A 182 5.85 -14.26 11.79
CA ILE A 182 5.85 -13.14 12.72
C ILE A 182 4.48 -13.05 13.41
N GLU A 183 4.34 -12.17 14.38
CA GLU A 183 3.02 -11.86 14.94
C GLU A 183 2.21 -10.98 13.96
N PRO A 184 0.89 -10.81 14.16
CA PRO A 184 0.12 -9.83 13.41
C PRO A 184 0.70 -8.43 13.61
N SER A 185 1.26 -7.88 12.54
CA SER A 185 2.09 -6.67 12.57
C SER A 185 1.30 -5.40 12.33
N ASN A 186 1.69 -4.34 13.02
CA ASN A 186 1.34 -2.96 12.68
C ASN A 186 2.43 -2.36 11.77
N ILE A 187 3.70 -2.60 12.11
CA ILE A 187 4.85 -2.17 11.29
C ILE A 187 5.99 -3.17 11.40
N VAL A 188 6.68 -3.39 10.28
CA VAL A 188 7.88 -4.24 10.20
C VAL A 188 9.06 -3.39 9.73
N LYS A 189 10.18 -3.49 10.43
CA LYS A 189 11.43 -2.80 10.11
C LYS A 189 12.58 -3.79 9.98
N PHE A 190 13.61 -3.40 9.25
CA PHE A 190 14.76 -4.25 8.94
C PHE A 190 16.05 -3.55 9.33
N GLY A 191 16.98 -4.27 9.96
CA GLY A 191 18.28 -3.73 10.36
C GLY A 191 19.29 -4.80 10.73
N ASP A 192 20.59 -4.44 10.67
CA ASP A 192 21.70 -5.33 11.02
C ASP A 192 22.08 -5.20 12.50
N VAL A 193 21.40 -5.98 13.36
CA VAL A 193 21.70 -5.97 14.81
C VAL A 193 22.92 -6.81 15.19
N TYR A 194 23.51 -7.51 14.23
CA TYR A 194 24.70 -8.36 14.46
C TYR A 194 26.01 -7.73 13.99
N GLY A 195 25.94 -6.75 13.07
CA GLY A 195 27.11 -6.16 12.43
C GLY A 195 27.75 -7.11 11.41
N ASN A 196 26.96 -7.95 10.76
CA ASN A 196 27.43 -8.93 9.79
C ASN A 196 26.79 -8.78 8.41
N GLY A 197 26.07 -7.70 8.20
CA GLY A 197 25.38 -7.38 6.96
C GLY A 197 24.03 -8.08 6.80
N LYS A 198 23.61 -8.95 7.72
CA LYS A 198 22.33 -9.65 7.61
C LYS A 198 21.23 -8.94 8.39
N TYR A 199 20.09 -8.77 7.74
CA TYR A 199 18.96 -8.09 8.35
C TYR A 199 18.23 -8.97 9.37
N ALA A 200 17.98 -8.41 10.54
CA ALA A 200 16.99 -8.85 11.51
C ALA A 200 15.66 -8.15 11.24
N ILE A 201 14.58 -8.62 11.84
CA ILE A 201 13.22 -8.13 11.64
C ILE A 201 12.70 -7.62 12.97
N LEU A 202 12.43 -6.32 13.05
CA LEU A 202 11.70 -5.71 14.14
C LEU A 202 10.21 -5.66 13.78
N ASP A 203 9.41 -6.36 14.55
CA ASP A 203 7.97 -6.43 14.40
C ASP A 203 7.31 -5.62 15.53
N ILE A 204 6.62 -4.55 15.18
CA ILE A 204 5.78 -3.78 16.09
C ILE A 204 4.34 -4.21 15.87
N THR A 205 3.81 -4.94 16.83
CA THR A 205 2.49 -5.55 16.70
C THR A 205 1.34 -4.56 16.89
N ASN A 206 0.11 -5.00 16.57
CA ASN A 206 -1.09 -4.17 16.69
C ASN A 206 -1.42 -3.74 18.13
N ASP A 207 -0.86 -4.39 19.14
CA ASP A 207 -0.95 -4.01 20.55
C ASP A 207 0.25 -3.18 21.04
N TYR A 208 1.13 -2.77 20.08
CA TYR A 208 2.37 -2.02 20.31
C TYR A 208 3.48 -2.79 21.02
N SER A 209 3.38 -4.10 21.15
CA SER A 209 4.51 -4.92 21.55
C SER A 209 5.61 -4.87 20.50
N ALA A 210 6.86 -4.95 20.92
CA ALA A 210 8.00 -4.97 20.03
C ALA A 210 8.71 -6.32 20.11
N ILE A 211 8.89 -6.96 18.98
CA ILE A 211 9.52 -8.28 18.87
C ILE A 211 10.66 -8.19 17.88
N MET A 212 11.81 -8.67 18.26
CA MET A 212 12.95 -8.80 17.36
C MET A 212 13.13 -10.25 16.95
N TYR A 213 13.12 -10.49 15.67
CA TYR A 213 13.50 -11.79 15.10
C TYR A 213 14.88 -11.68 14.44
N GLY A 214 15.69 -12.70 14.64
CA GLY A 214 16.94 -12.86 13.93
C GLY A 214 16.73 -13.17 12.44
N ASN A 215 17.81 -13.12 11.67
CA ASN A 215 17.79 -13.46 10.25
C ASN A 215 17.46 -14.94 9.97
N ASP A 216 17.42 -15.79 11.00
CA ASP A 216 16.95 -17.18 10.94
C ASP A 216 15.46 -17.32 11.35
N GLY A 217 14.77 -16.21 11.57
CA GLY A 217 13.36 -16.16 11.97
C GLY A 217 13.08 -16.50 13.42
N LYS A 218 14.12 -16.73 14.24
CA LYS A 218 13.93 -16.98 15.66
C LYS A 218 13.81 -15.69 16.45
N GLU A 219 12.89 -15.67 17.41
CA GLU A 219 12.75 -14.57 18.34
C GLU A 219 14.04 -14.38 19.15
N LEU A 220 14.59 -13.17 19.12
CA LEU A 220 15.76 -12.78 19.92
C LEU A 220 15.31 -12.23 21.27
N TRP A 221 14.33 -11.35 21.25
CA TRP A 221 13.72 -10.76 22.42
C TRP A 221 12.33 -10.23 22.12
N ARG A 222 11.57 -10.02 23.19
CA ARG A 222 10.23 -9.42 23.14
C ARG A 222 10.08 -8.42 24.28
N TRP A 223 9.53 -7.28 23.97
CA TRP A 223 8.92 -6.40 24.95
C TRP A 223 7.40 -6.46 24.75
N GLN A 224 6.70 -6.96 25.76
CA GLN A 224 5.25 -7.03 25.72
C GLN A 224 4.66 -5.73 26.23
N ALA A 225 3.84 -5.06 25.42
CA ALA A 225 3.09 -3.91 25.87
C ALA A 225 2.11 -4.33 26.97
N PRO A 226 2.00 -3.58 28.07
CA PRO A 226 1.00 -3.87 29.10
C PRO A 226 -0.39 -3.77 28.49
N ALA A 227 -1.36 -4.53 29.05
CA ALA A 227 -2.76 -4.42 28.65
C ALA A 227 -3.19 -2.97 28.73
N GLN A 228 -3.47 -2.38 27.58
CA GLN A 228 -3.66 -0.95 27.47
C GLN A 228 -5.14 -0.61 27.53
N ASP A 229 -5.44 0.52 28.15
CA ASP A 229 -6.70 1.20 27.92
C ASP A 229 -6.87 1.44 26.39
N ALA A 230 -8.05 1.20 25.86
CA ALA A 230 -8.36 1.41 24.44
C ALA A 230 -8.00 2.82 23.94
N ARG A 231 -7.86 3.77 24.83
CA ARG A 231 -7.37 5.14 24.56
C ARG A 231 -5.90 5.23 24.16
N LEU A 232 -5.09 4.21 24.45
CA LEU A 232 -3.67 4.13 24.08
C LEU A 232 -3.45 3.48 22.70
N ARG A 233 -4.50 2.88 22.13
CA ARG A 233 -4.40 2.28 20.81
C ARG A 233 -4.47 3.39 19.77
N GLY A 234 -3.34 3.67 19.14
CA GLY A 234 -3.34 4.41 17.89
C GLY A 234 -4.11 3.62 16.83
N GLU A 235 -4.81 4.30 15.97
CA GLU A 235 -5.43 3.65 14.81
C GLU A 235 -4.38 3.30 13.75
N PHE A 236 -3.16 3.86 13.87
CA PHE A 236 -2.09 3.81 12.89
C PHE A 236 -0.79 3.31 13.49
N GLU A 237 0.25 3.28 12.71
CA GLU A 237 1.52 2.63 13.02
C GLU A 237 2.13 3.01 14.37
N ALA A 238 2.54 2.00 15.12
CA ALA A 238 3.37 2.21 16.30
C ALA A 238 4.80 2.59 15.89
N PRO A 239 5.43 3.53 16.61
CA PRO A 239 6.74 4.01 16.23
C PRO A 239 7.83 3.00 16.61
N GLY A 240 8.68 2.69 15.65
CA GLY A 240 9.86 1.89 15.83
C GLY A 240 10.80 2.02 14.65
N ILE A 241 12.10 2.06 14.90
CA ILE A 241 13.14 2.14 13.86
C ILE A 241 14.39 1.38 14.29
N LEU A 242 15.13 0.89 13.29
CA LEU A 242 16.45 0.30 13.44
C LEU A 242 17.48 1.20 12.77
N TRP A 243 18.51 1.62 13.52
CA TRP A 243 19.59 2.45 13.00
C TRP A 243 20.86 2.34 13.87
N ASP A 244 22.03 2.40 13.25
CA ASP A 244 23.33 2.44 13.94
C ASP A 244 23.68 3.88 14.34
N PHE A 245 23.07 4.38 15.41
CA PHE A 245 23.26 5.76 15.88
C PHE A 245 24.67 6.07 16.38
N HIS A 246 25.38 5.05 16.88
CA HIS A 246 26.70 5.21 17.46
C HIS A 246 27.84 4.70 16.59
N HIS A 247 27.55 4.37 15.31
CA HIS A 247 28.53 3.86 14.34
C HIS A 247 29.33 2.66 14.87
N THR A 248 28.64 1.76 15.56
CA THR A 248 29.21 0.53 16.11
C THR A 248 29.26 -0.61 15.09
N GLY A 249 28.67 -0.40 13.92
CA GLY A 249 28.42 -1.40 12.90
C GLY A 249 27.21 -2.29 13.21
N ARG A 250 26.41 -1.97 14.24
CA ARG A 250 25.20 -2.70 14.64
C ARG A 250 24.07 -1.74 14.89
N ASP A 251 22.91 -2.08 14.36
CA ASP A 251 21.71 -1.26 14.54
C ASP A 251 21.16 -1.41 15.97
N GLU A 252 20.80 -0.28 16.53
CA GLU A 252 20.03 -0.13 17.75
C GLU A 252 18.54 -0.01 17.39
N VAL A 253 17.67 -0.29 18.35
CA VAL A 253 16.24 -0.07 18.21
C VAL A 253 15.83 1.19 18.96
N VAL A 254 15.15 2.11 18.28
CA VAL A 254 14.43 3.19 18.97
C VAL A 254 12.95 2.95 18.77
N HIS A 255 12.21 2.90 19.89
CA HIS A 255 10.77 2.71 19.83
C HIS A 255 10.04 3.25 21.07
N TRP A 256 8.73 3.38 20.93
CA TRP A 256 7.86 3.73 22.03
C TRP A 256 7.71 2.58 23.02
N ARG A 257 7.74 2.87 24.32
CA ARG A 257 7.37 1.94 25.39
C ARG A 257 6.53 2.62 26.47
N PHE A 258 5.60 1.87 27.04
CA PHE A 258 4.84 2.27 28.21
C PHE A 258 5.39 1.54 29.44
N ILE A 259 6.03 2.27 30.34
CA ILE A 259 6.72 1.73 31.51
C ILE A 259 6.29 2.52 32.75
N ASP A 260 5.86 1.83 33.80
CA ASP A 260 5.45 2.44 35.09
C ASP A 260 4.42 3.57 34.94
N GLY A 261 3.42 3.35 34.07
CA GLY A 261 2.34 4.33 33.86
C GLY A 261 2.74 5.54 33.02
N LYS A 262 3.88 5.53 32.35
CA LYS A 262 4.39 6.63 31.53
C LYS A 262 4.85 6.15 30.16
N GLU A 263 4.74 7.06 29.19
CA GLU A 263 5.24 6.86 27.85
C GLU A 263 6.71 7.28 27.75
N TRP A 264 7.51 6.47 27.08
CA TRP A 264 8.93 6.68 26.91
C TRP A 264 9.34 6.46 25.46
N LEU A 265 10.23 7.32 24.98
CA LEU A 265 11.07 7.04 23.83
C LEU A 265 12.27 6.26 24.36
N VAL A 266 12.42 5.01 23.90
CA VAL A 266 13.44 4.08 24.39
C VAL A 266 14.42 3.77 23.28
N GLN A 267 15.70 3.94 23.56
CA GLN A 267 16.80 3.40 22.75
C GLN A 267 17.32 2.12 23.40
N ALA A 268 17.33 1.04 22.65
CA ALA A 268 17.69 -0.29 23.15
C ALA A 268 18.72 -0.95 22.23
N ASP A 269 19.52 -1.83 22.80
CA ASP A 269 20.41 -2.70 22.04
C ASP A 269 19.58 -3.61 21.11
N GLY A 270 19.87 -3.57 19.81
CA GLY A 270 19.06 -4.25 18.81
C GLY A 270 19.04 -5.77 18.97
N ARG A 271 20.11 -6.37 19.48
CA ARG A 271 20.22 -7.82 19.64
C ARG A 271 19.57 -8.35 20.90
N THR A 272 19.59 -7.57 21.99
CA THR A 272 19.17 -8.04 23.32
C THR A 272 17.91 -7.37 23.85
N GLY A 273 17.49 -6.25 23.25
CA GLY A 273 16.38 -5.43 23.74
C GLY A 273 16.67 -4.68 25.04
N ALA A 274 17.91 -4.75 25.56
CA ALA A 274 18.32 -4.06 26.77
C ALA A 274 18.25 -2.54 26.55
N ILE A 275 17.61 -1.84 27.49
CA ILE A 275 17.48 -0.38 27.43
C ILE A 275 18.86 0.25 27.61
N LEU A 276 19.30 1.00 26.62
CA LEU A 276 20.52 1.81 26.66
C LEU A 276 20.21 3.19 27.23
N ARG A 277 19.16 3.82 26.75
CA ARG A 277 18.67 5.15 27.15
C ARG A 277 17.17 5.22 27.05
N LYS A 278 16.57 6.15 27.78
CA LYS A 278 15.17 6.53 27.60
C LYS A 278 14.93 7.97 28.02
N VAL A 279 14.04 8.63 27.30
CA VAL A 279 13.52 9.97 27.63
C VAL A 279 11.99 9.94 27.59
N PRO A 280 11.30 10.85 28.27
CA PRO A 280 9.85 10.96 28.16
C PRO A 280 9.44 11.07 26.68
N TRP A 281 8.33 10.42 26.30
CA TRP A 281 7.77 10.56 24.96
C TRP A 281 7.42 12.03 24.69
N PRO A 282 7.79 12.59 23.52
CA PRO A 282 7.64 14.04 23.27
C PRO A 282 6.20 14.43 22.87
N ALA A 283 5.25 14.08 23.70
CA ALA A 283 3.84 14.39 23.49
C ALA A 283 3.19 14.85 24.80
N PRO A 284 2.08 15.61 24.73
CA PRO A 284 1.27 15.87 25.90
C PRO A 284 0.82 14.55 26.56
N PRO A 285 0.68 14.51 27.88
CA PRO A 285 0.17 13.32 28.53
C PRO A 285 -1.27 13.01 28.13
N LEU A 286 -1.59 11.71 28.12
CA LEU A 286 -2.91 11.15 27.82
C LEU A 286 -4.09 11.93 28.45
N PRO A 287 -5.29 11.91 27.84
CA PRO A 287 -5.74 11.00 26.78
C PRO A 287 -5.51 11.55 25.38
N HIS A 288 -5.06 10.70 24.49
CA HIS A 288 -4.92 11.00 23.06
C HIS A 288 -6.19 10.59 22.32
N VAL A 289 -6.62 11.40 21.34
CA VAL A 289 -7.76 11.08 20.50
C VAL A 289 -7.30 10.25 19.29
N TYR A 290 -6.13 10.59 18.75
CA TYR A 290 -5.42 9.86 17.71
C TYR A 290 -3.93 9.84 18.08
N ASN A 291 -3.29 8.69 17.87
CA ASN A 291 -1.86 8.52 18.15
C ASN A 291 -1.15 8.23 16.83
N ASN A 292 -0.77 9.28 16.15
CA ASN A 292 -0.02 9.16 14.90
C ASN A 292 1.48 9.26 15.20
N TYR A 293 2.00 8.28 15.93
CA TYR A 293 3.39 8.26 16.34
C TYR A 293 4.26 7.70 15.23
N ARG A 294 5.26 8.47 14.82
CA ARG A 294 6.22 8.06 13.79
C ARG A 294 7.64 8.37 14.23
N ILE A 295 8.56 7.54 13.80
CA ILE A 295 9.99 7.76 13.98
C ILE A 295 10.68 7.66 12.63
N ALA A 296 11.58 8.59 12.36
CA ALA A 296 12.45 8.57 11.19
C ALA A 296 13.87 8.99 11.56
N VAL A 297 14.83 8.72 10.67
CA VAL A 297 16.20 9.22 10.78
C VAL A 297 16.48 10.20 9.65
N ALA A 298 17.20 11.27 9.95
CA ALA A 298 17.59 12.32 9.03
C ALA A 298 19.07 12.65 9.12
N LYS A 299 19.63 13.17 8.04
CA LYS A 299 20.99 13.70 8.01
C LYS A 299 20.95 15.22 8.16
N PHE A 300 21.30 15.74 9.36
CA PHE A 300 21.28 17.17 9.65
C PHE A 300 22.67 17.82 9.65
N HIS A 301 23.72 17.02 9.58
CA HIS A 301 25.08 17.55 9.48
C HIS A 301 25.75 17.09 8.20
N LYS A 302 26.24 18.05 7.43
CA LYS A 302 26.87 17.79 6.13
C LYS A 302 28.05 16.82 6.20
N ASP A 303 28.83 16.93 7.25
CA ASP A 303 30.06 16.13 7.46
C ASP A 303 29.76 14.74 8.06
N SER A 304 28.50 14.42 8.32
CA SER A 304 28.09 13.09 8.77
C SER A 304 28.14 12.08 7.62
N ASP A 305 28.59 10.85 7.90
CA ASP A 305 28.63 9.75 6.94
C ASP A 305 27.21 9.23 6.57
N GLY A 306 26.16 9.77 7.16
CA GLY A 306 24.76 9.40 6.91
C GLY A 306 23.84 10.04 7.93
N PRO A 307 22.60 9.56 8.09
CA PRO A 307 21.67 10.02 9.11
C PRO A 307 22.28 10.02 10.51
N ASP A 308 22.13 11.14 11.20
CA ASP A 308 22.72 11.42 12.52
C ASP A 308 21.71 11.97 13.52
N THR A 309 20.48 12.16 13.08
CA THR A 309 19.40 12.76 13.86
C THR A 309 18.17 11.87 13.85
N LEU A 310 17.55 11.70 15.01
CA LEU A 310 16.29 11.00 15.18
C LEU A 310 15.15 12.03 15.19
N LEU A 311 14.12 11.75 14.40
CA LEU A 311 12.89 12.53 14.32
C LEU A 311 11.73 11.75 14.93
N VAL A 312 10.98 12.37 15.81
CA VAL A 312 9.80 11.77 16.44
C VAL A 312 8.59 12.66 16.19
N LEU A 313 7.62 12.16 15.46
CA LEU A 313 6.33 12.79 15.23
C LEU A 313 5.34 12.30 16.26
N SER A 314 4.63 13.22 16.85
CA SER A 314 3.53 12.98 17.78
C SER A 314 2.34 13.82 17.38
N ASP A 315 1.22 13.16 17.11
CA ASP A 315 -0.06 13.81 16.92
C ASP A 315 -0.98 13.45 18.10
N THR A 316 -1.49 14.44 18.75
CA THR A 316 -2.33 14.30 19.94
C THR A 316 -3.68 14.99 19.77
N GLY A 317 -4.31 14.79 18.61
CA GLY A 317 -5.68 15.28 18.37
C GLY A 317 -5.81 16.79 18.28
N GLY A 318 -4.90 17.42 17.56
CA GLY A 318 -4.94 18.87 17.28
C GLY A 318 -3.65 19.61 17.60
N LEU A 319 -2.68 18.94 18.21
CA LEU A 319 -1.32 19.43 18.34
C LEU A 319 -0.36 18.44 17.71
N ILE A 320 0.38 18.88 16.72
CA ILE A 320 1.45 18.13 16.15
C ILE A 320 2.76 18.62 16.71
N SER A 321 3.57 17.67 17.08
CA SER A 321 4.93 17.94 17.52
C SER A 321 5.88 17.05 16.74
N LEU A 322 6.76 17.66 16.01
CA LEU A 322 7.96 17.02 15.49
C LEU A 322 9.13 17.39 16.39
N THR A 323 9.77 16.40 16.99
CA THR A 323 10.91 16.61 17.88
C THR A 323 12.14 15.94 17.29
N ALA A 324 13.24 16.66 17.21
CA ALA A 324 14.53 16.13 16.79
C ALA A 324 15.41 15.85 18.01
N TYR A 325 16.11 14.71 17.95
CA TYR A 325 17.05 14.26 18.95
C TYR A 325 18.39 13.90 18.34
N ASP A 326 19.46 14.12 19.08
CA ASP A 326 20.76 13.56 18.73
C ASP A 326 20.83 12.03 19.03
N LYS A 327 21.95 11.41 18.70
CA LYS A 327 22.20 9.98 18.94
C LYS A 327 22.07 9.55 20.41
N ASP A 328 22.18 10.47 21.35
CA ASP A 328 22.11 10.23 22.79
C ASP A 328 20.76 10.59 23.40
N LEU A 329 19.75 10.82 22.54
CA LEU A 329 18.38 11.27 22.88
C LEU A 329 18.34 12.64 23.56
N ASN A 330 19.33 13.51 23.37
CA ASN A 330 19.21 14.90 23.75
C ASN A 330 18.36 15.63 22.73
N GLN A 331 17.33 16.33 23.19
CA GLN A 331 16.45 17.11 22.30
C GLN A 331 17.23 18.27 21.67
N LEU A 332 17.24 18.33 20.35
CA LEU A 332 17.84 19.42 19.58
C LEU A 332 16.85 20.57 19.42
N TRP A 333 15.66 20.26 18.95
CA TRP A 333 14.57 21.21 18.79
C TRP A 333 13.22 20.49 18.80
N GLN A 334 12.15 21.27 18.93
CA GLN A 334 10.77 20.82 18.75
C GLN A 334 10.01 21.87 17.98
N HIS A 335 9.32 21.43 16.93
CA HIS A 335 8.37 22.22 16.17
C HIS A 335 6.97 21.72 16.45
N SER A 336 6.03 22.63 16.75
CA SER A 336 4.64 22.25 17.04
C SER A 336 3.70 23.15 16.28
N GLU A 337 2.68 22.55 15.67
CA GLU A 337 1.62 23.25 14.95
C GLU A 337 0.26 22.92 15.55
N HIS A 338 -0.60 23.93 15.65
CA HIS A 338 -2.00 23.71 16.01
C HIS A 338 -2.83 23.46 14.76
N GLN A 339 -3.54 22.34 14.74
CA GLN A 339 -4.55 22.07 13.73
C GLN A 339 -5.95 22.14 14.31
N GLN A 340 -6.87 22.72 13.55
CA GLN A 340 -8.26 22.80 14.00
C GLN A 340 -9.02 21.48 13.90
N LYS A 341 -8.56 20.52 13.09
CA LYS A 341 -9.08 19.15 13.00
C LYS A 341 -8.07 18.21 12.35
N ASP A 342 -7.67 17.30 13.10
CA ASP A 342 -7.50 15.88 12.95
C ASP A 342 -6.29 15.33 12.21
N TYR A 343 -5.61 15.87 11.21
CA TYR A 343 -4.57 15.06 10.60
C TYR A 343 -3.43 15.83 9.95
N PHE A 344 -2.22 15.39 10.29
CA PHE A 344 -0.95 15.89 9.83
C PHE A 344 -0.32 15.14 8.71
N GLY A 345 -0.94 14.08 8.30
CA GLY A 345 -0.29 13.11 7.45
C GLY A 345 0.35 11.99 8.26
N HIS A 346 0.65 10.92 7.57
CA HIS A 346 1.03 9.66 8.18
C HIS A 346 2.54 9.44 8.23
N TYR A 347 3.35 10.37 7.70
CA TYR A 347 4.77 10.16 7.48
C TYR A 347 5.64 11.36 7.81
N ILE A 348 6.89 11.08 8.18
CA ILE A 348 7.99 12.03 8.20
C ILE A 348 8.89 11.70 7.02
N TYR A 349 9.12 12.66 6.13
CA TYR A 349 9.98 12.46 4.96
C TYR A 349 11.21 13.37 5.04
N PRO A 350 12.36 12.88 5.57
CA PRO A 350 13.63 13.59 5.45
C PRO A 350 14.21 13.40 4.05
N TYR A 351 14.50 14.50 3.38
CA TYR A 351 15.06 14.46 2.03
C TYR A 351 15.86 15.73 1.72
N ASP A 352 17.06 15.58 1.18
CA ASP A 352 17.89 16.70 0.70
C ASP A 352 17.39 17.17 -0.66
N VAL A 353 16.48 18.17 -0.68
CA VAL A 353 15.86 18.68 -1.93
C VAL A 353 16.68 19.75 -2.61
N ASN A 354 17.65 20.33 -1.93
CA ASN A 354 18.47 21.42 -2.47
C ASN A 354 19.88 20.95 -2.87
N GLY A 355 20.26 19.71 -2.54
CA GLY A 355 21.54 19.10 -2.88
C GLY A 355 22.71 19.62 -2.05
N ASP A 356 22.47 20.19 -0.86
CA ASP A 356 23.52 20.72 0.00
C ASP A 356 24.15 19.69 0.93
N GLY A 357 23.60 18.48 0.97
CA GLY A 357 24.06 17.35 1.79
C GLY A 357 23.39 17.28 3.17
N VAL A 358 22.34 18.06 3.40
CA VAL A 358 21.52 18.13 4.62
C VAL A 358 20.06 17.92 4.26
N ASP A 359 19.35 17.08 5.02
CA ASP A 359 17.94 16.84 4.77
C ASP A 359 17.07 18.01 5.24
N GLU A 360 16.11 18.43 4.43
CA GLU A 360 14.88 19.04 4.88
C GLU A 360 13.90 17.98 5.38
N VAL A 361 12.93 18.40 6.18
CA VAL A 361 11.91 17.50 6.73
C VAL A 361 10.54 17.91 6.25
N PHE A 362 9.87 16.98 5.60
CA PHE A 362 8.52 17.16 5.10
C PHE A 362 7.52 16.42 5.98
N ILE A 363 6.51 17.15 6.42
CA ILE A 363 5.39 16.62 7.18
C ILE A 363 4.13 17.26 6.63
N SER A 364 3.19 16.49 6.12
CA SER A 364 2.00 17.05 5.52
C SER A 364 2.38 18.17 4.52
N HIS A 365 1.78 19.35 4.64
CA HIS A 365 2.00 20.50 3.76
C HIS A 365 3.05 21.50 4.29
N LEU A 366 4.03 21.00 5.02
CA LEU A 366 5.06 21.76 5.71
C LEU A 366 6.44 21.22 5.38
N CYS A 367 7.38 22.10 5.11
CA CYS A 367 8.80 21.80 4.99
C CYS A 367 9.58 22.57 6.08
N LEU A 368 10.40 21.85 6.84
CA LEU A 368 11.30 22.40 7.85
C LEU A 368 12.75 22.22 7.44
N ASP A 369 13.61 23.14 7.81
CA ASP A 369 15.05 22.95 7.74
C ASP A 369 15.59 22.06 8.89
N ALA A 370 16.86 21.70 8.86
CA ALA A 370 17.53 20.90 9.87
C ALA A 370 17.49 21.53 11.30
N ASN A 371 17.16 22.80 11.43
CA ASN A 371 17.00 23.49 12.72
C ASN A 371 15.53 23.56 13.19
N GLY A 372 14.61 22.92 12.47
CA GLY A 372 13.18 22.93 12.75
C GLY A 372 12.48 24.24 12.37
N LYS A 373 13.11 25.08 11.55
CA LYS A 373 12.52 26.31 11.05
C LYS A 373 11.75 26.06 9.77
N VAL A 374 10.57 26.69 9.65
CA VAL A 374 9.72 26.59 8.47
C VAL A 374 10.44 27.17 7.25
N VAL A 375 10.63 26.37 6.22
CA VAL A 375 11.08 26.76 4.89
C VAL A 375 9.89 27.24 4.07
N TRP A 376 8.83 26.43 4.03
CA TRP A 376 7.54 26.79 3.45
C TRP A 376 6.40 26.03 4.10
N SER A 377 5.19 26.58 4.00
CA SER A 377 3.95 25.99 4.50
C SER A 377 2.80 26.32 3.58
N ASN A 378 1.95 25.35 3.32
CA ASN A 378 0.69 25.53 2.61
C ASN A 378 -0.50 25.52 3.57
N GLU A 379 -0.62 26.56 4.39
CA GLU A 379 -1.61 26.69 5.45
C GLU A 379 -3.05 26.44 4.98
N LYS A 380 -3.39 26.78 3.73
CA LYS A 380 -4.73 26.58 3.18
C LYS A 380 -5.19 25.12 3.21
N TYR A 381 -4.25 24.16 3.25
CA TYR A 381 -4.53 22.73 3.35
C TYR A 381 -4.52 22.24 4.79
N PHE A 382 -3.83 22.89 5.72
CA PHE A 382 -3.86 22.57 7.15
C PHE A 382 -5.19 22.83 7.83
N HIS A 383 -5.98 23.75 7.31
CA HIS A 383 -7.19 24.24 7.97
C HIS A 383 -8.48 23.69 7.36
N LYS A 384 -8.39 22.82 6.35
CA LYS A 384 -9.56 22.14 5.82
C LYS A 384 -9.85 20.87 6.63
N ASN A 385 -11.12 20.63 6.88
CA ASN A 385 -11.59 19.43 7.56
C ASN A 385 -11.07 18.16 6.87
N ASN A 386 -10.36 17.31 7.61
CA ASN A 386 -9.86 16.00 7.21
C ASN A 386 -8.90 15.99 6.00
N ASP A 387 -8.23 17.09 5.72
CA ASP A 387 -7.35 17.20 4.59
C ASP A 387 -5.90 16.95 5.03
N HIS A 388 -5.41 15.73 4.86
CA HIS A 388 -4.09 15.29 5.27
C HIS A 388 -3.38 14.56 4.14
N MET A 389 -2.07 14.51 4.19
CA MET A 389 -1.27 13.72 3.26
C MET A 389 -1.21 12.28 3.73
N ASP A 390 -1.66 11.37 2.86
CA ASP A 390 -1.55 9.94 3.09
C ASP A 390 -0.19 9.40 2.63
N ALA A 391 0.35 9.90 1.54
CA ALA A 391 1.64 9.47 1.02
C ALA A 391 2.40 10.60 0.33
N MET A 392 3.73 10.47 0.34
CA MET A 392 4.65 11.36 -0.36
C MET A 392 5.69 10.57 -1.13
N GLU A 393 6.15 11.15 -2.23
CA GLU A 393 7.29 10.66 -2.96
C GLU A 393 8.06 11.82 -3.59
N PHE A 394 9.39 11.69 -3.64
CA PHE A 394 10.26 12.61 -4.37
C PHE A 394 10.69 11.99 -5.69
N PHE A 395 10.40 12.70 -6.79
CA PHE A 395 10.78 12.27 -8.12
C PHE A 395 10.92 13.48 -9.05
N ASP A 396 11.99 13.51 -9.85
CA ASP A 396 12.19 14.49 -10.92
C ASP A 396 11.25 14.16 -12.09
N ILE A 397 10.08 14.82 -12.12
CA ILE A 397 9.04 14.52 -13.11
C ILE A 397 9.16 15.38 -14.38
N ASP A 398 9.91 16.46 -14.35
CA ASP A 398 10.06 17.38 -15.49
C ASP A 398 11.45 17.33 -16.15
N GLY A 399 12.42 16.65 -15.53
CA GLY A 399 13.75 16.40 -16.05
C GLY A 399 14.74 17.53 -15.78
N ASP A 400 14.47 18.40 -14.81
CA ASP A 400 15.34 19.52 -14.43
C ASP A 400 16.44 19.12 -13.43
N HIS A 401 16.49 17.84 -13.02
CA HIS A 401 17.38 17.22 -12.04
C HIS A 401 17.13 17.66 -10.59
N ARG A 402 15.94 18.19 -10.31
CA ARG A 402 15.47 18.48 -8.96
C ARG A 402 14.19 17.69 -8.72
N PRO A 403 14.08 17.00 -7.61
CA PRO A 403 12.87 16.21 -7.37
C PRO A 403 11.70 17.11 -6.97
N GLU A 404 10.55 16.90 -7.60
CA GLU A 404 9.27 17.38 -7.11
C GLU A 404 8.80 16.55 -5.93
N LEU A 405 7.98 17.17 -5.07
CA LEU A 405 7.23 16.48 -4.05
C LEU A 405 5.86 16.09 -4.59
N LEU A 406 5.66 14.80 -4.73
CA LEU A 406 4.40 14.18 -5.14
C LEU A 406 3.61 13.77 -3.90
N VAL A 407 2.32 14.05 -3.88
CA VAL A 407 1.47 13.86 -2.71
C VAL A 407 0.18 13.16 -3.08
N GLY A 408 -0.09 12.04 -2.43
CA GLY A 408 -1.43 11.47 -2.30
C GLY A 408 -2.12 12.11 -1.11
N GLN A 409 -3.26 12.74 -1.32
CA GLN A 409 -3.96 13.50 -0.30
C GLN A 409 -5.39 13.03 -0.13
N SER A 410 -5.85 13.00 1.11
CA SER A 410 -7.10 12.42 1.54
C SER A 410 -8.32 12.98 0.78
N ASP A 411 -8.54 14.29 0.81
CA ASP A 411 -9.81 14.85 0.32
C ASP A 411 -9.67 15.68 -0.97
N VAL A 412 -8.46 15.94 -1.43
CA VAL A 412 -8.21 16.78 -2.61
C VAL A 412 -7.44 16.07 -3.73
N GLY A 413 -7.21 14.77 -3.59
CA GLY A 413 -6.63 13.95 -4.64
C GLY A 413 -5.11 13.97 -4.70
N THR A 414 -4.56 14.14 -5.89
CA THR A 414 -3.12 14.09 -6.13
C THR A 414 -2.57 15.48 -6.40
N LEU A 415 -1.50 15.85 -5.72
CA LEU A 415 -0.82 17.13 -5.90
C LEU A 415 0.66 16.91 -6.22
N THR A 416 1.23 17.89 -6.90
CA THR A 416 2.68 17.98 -7.09
C THR A 416 3.14 19.37 -6.71
N TYR A 417 4.18 19.41 -5.91
CA TYR A 417 4.81 20.64 -5.46
C TYR A 417 6.21 20.76 -6.02
N ASN A 418 6.63 21.99 -6.29
CA ASN A 418 8.05 22.29 -6.25
C ASN A 418 8.55 22.09 -4.81
N SER A 419 9.41 21.12 -4.59
CA SER A 419 9.81 20.67 -3.25
C SER A 419 10.54 21.74 -2.44
N GLN A 420 11.26 22.65 -3.12
CA GLN A 420 12.03 23.71 -2.46
C GLN A 420 11.17 24.91 -2.02
N THR A 421 10.08 25.19 -2.75
CA THR A 421 9.29 26.42 -2.55
C THR A 421 7.88 26.17 -2.05
N GLY A 422 7.40 24.94 -2.09
CA GLY A 422 6.01 24.60 -1.78
C GLY A 422 4.99 25.09 -2.81
N ALA A 423 5.43 25.59 -3.97
CA ALA A 423 4.52 26.02 -5.03
C ALA A 423 3.86 24.80 -5.66
N ILE A 424 2.53 24.83 -5.76
CA ILE A 424 1.78 23.76 -6.43
C ILE A 424 2.02 23.87 -7.94
N LEU A 425 2.55 22.81 -8.54
CA LEU A 425 2.77 22.71 -9.98
C LEU A 425 1.49 22.26 -10.69
N TRP A 426 0.85 21.24 -10.16
CA TRP A 426 -0.45 20.78 -10.61
C TRP A 426 -1.22 20.05 -9.49
N GLN A 427 -2.52 19.95 -9.68
CA GLN A 427 -3.43 19.21 -8.82
C GLN A 427 -4.47 18.49 -9.67
N ASN A 428 -4.76 17.25 -9.34
CA ASN A 428 -5.87 16.50 -9.92
C ASN A 428 -6.77 15.99 -8.80
N LEU A 429 -8.06 16.24 -8.92
CA LEU A 429 -9.09 15.77 -7.97
C LEU A 429 -9.38 14.30 -8.23
N SER A 430 -8.39 13.44 -8.02
CA SER A 430 -8.59 12.01 -7.86
C SER A 430 -9.24 11.77 -6.50
N ASP A 431 -9.96 10.68 -6.35
CA ASP A 431 -10.57 10.30 -5.06
C ASP A 431 -9.57 10.37 -3.90
N HIS A 432 -9.94 9.95 -2.73
CA HIS A 432 -9.07 9.85 -1.55
C HIS A 432 -7.80 9.06 -1.85
N SER A 433 -6.72 9.75 -2.19
CA SER A 433 -5.44 9.15 -2.61
C SER A 433 -4.65 8.68 -1.40
N GLN A 434 -4.28 7.39 -1.37
CA GLN A 434 -3.68 6.77 -0.21
C GLN A 434 -2.20 6.44 -0.39
N GLN A 435 -1.80 6.07 -1.60
CA GLN A 435 -0.41 5.75 -1.95
C GLN A 435 -0.05 6.40 -3.28
N ILE A 436 1.21 6.74 -3.46
CA ILE A 436 1.69 7.39 -4.68
C ILE A 436 3.05 6.84 -5.09
N THR A 437 3.27 6.75 -6.39
CA THR A 437 4.59 6.47 -6.96
C THR A 437 4.78 7.16 -8.30
N ALA A 438 6.03 7.36 -8.70
CA ALA A 438 6.36 7.95 -10.00
C ALA A 438 7.55 7.27 -10.67
N GLY A 439 7.56 7.34 -12.00
CA GLY A 439 8.67 6.88 -12.82
C GLY A 439 8.34 6.65 -14.27
N TYR A 440 9.34 6.18 -15.01
CA TYR A 440 9.20 5.77 -16.41
C TYR A 440 8.67 4.34 -16.46
N ILE A 441 7.37 4.18 -16.20
CA ILE A 441 6.71 2.87 -16.06
C ILE A 441 6.25 2.38 -17.43
N LEU A 442 5.58 3.26 -18.20
CA LEU A 442 5.08 2.92 -19.53
C LEU A 442 6.21 3.01 -20.55
N GLY A 443 6.57 1.88 -21.15
CA GLY A 443 7.69 1.79 -22.09
C GLY A 443 7.50 2.57 -23.40
N TYR A 444 6.28 2.99 -23.69
CA TYR A 444 5.94 3.82 -24.86
C TYR A 444 5.89 5.32 -24.54
N SER A 445 6.07 5.71 -23.28
CA SER A 445 6.07 7.12 -22.86
C SER A 445 7.49 7.66 -22.73
N ALA A 446 7.72 8.84 -23.31
CA ALA A 446 8.99 9.56 -23.15
C ALA A 446 9.09 10.35 -21.83
N THR A 447 7.98 10.49 -21.11
CA THR A 447 7.90 11.19 -19.83
C THR A 447 7.51 10.25 -18.71
N PRO A 448 7.89 10.53 -17.47
CA PRO A 448 7.49 9.72 -16.34
C PRO A 448 5.98 9.80 -16.11
N GLN A 449 5.42 8.80 -15.47
CA GLN A 449 4.06 8.76 -15.00
C GLN A 449 4.02 8.90 -13.49
N VAL A 450 2.92 9.46 -13.01
CA VAL A 450 2.56 9.48 -11.59
C VAL A 450 1.36 8.54 -11.43
N ILE A 451 1.46 7.60 -10.50
CA ILE A 451 0.38 6.67 -10.20
C ILE A 451 -0.02 6.85 -8.75
N THR A 452 -1.30 6.93 -8.51
CA THR A 452 -1.86 6.89 -7.15
C THR A 452 -2.98 5.87 -7.07
N ASN A 453 -3.13 5.23 -5.91
CA ASN A 453 -4.35 4.50 -5.61
C ASN A 453 -5.30 5.42 -4.83
N GLY A 454 -6.56 5.41 -5.20
CA GLY A 454 -7.59 6.19 -4.53
C GLY A 454 -8.71 5.29 -4.00
N ARG A 455 -9.27 5.65 -2.86
CA ARG A 455 -10.51 5.06 -2.36
C ARG A 455 -11.69 5.84 -2.91
N THR A 456 -12.63 5.17 -3.54
CA THR A 456 -13.88 5.80 -3.95
C THR A 456 -14.90 5.71 -2.83
N TYR A 457 -15.46 6.85 -2.45
CA TYR A 457 -16.58 6.93 -1.52
C TYR A 457 -17.88 7.04 -2.29
N LEU A 458 -18.91 6.33 -1.82
CA LEU A 458 -20.23 6.43 -2.38
C LEU A 458 -21.06 7.46 -1.62
N PRO A 459 -21.91 8.23 -2.32
CA PRO A 459 -22.94 9.02 -1.67
C PRO A 459 -23.84 8.11 -0.82
N GLN A 460 -23.97 8.41 0.45
CA GLN A 460 -24.90 7.65 1.31
C GLN A 460 -26.33 8.18 1.24
N PRO A 461 -27.32 7.29 1.34
CA PRO A 461 -28.69 7.74 1.53
C PRO A 461 -28.80 8.52 2.86
N PRO A 462 -29.68 9.53 2.93
CA PRO A 462 -29.90 10.30 4.15
C PRO A 462 -30.17 9.37 5.34
N ARG A 463 -29.48 9.59 6.47
CA ARG A 463 -29.70 8.81 7.69
C ARG A 463 -31.18 8.89 8.10
N GLN A 464 -31.77 7.76 8.40
CA GLN A 464 -33.08 7.74 9.05
C GLN A 464 -32.95 8.35 10.47
N PRO A 465 -33.86 9.24 10.88
CA PRO A 465 -33.87 9.79 12.22
C PRO A 465 -34.00 8.67 13.25
N GLY A 466 -33.05 8.55 14.19
CA GLY A 466 -33.08 7.61 15.30
C GLY A 466 -32.07 6.47 15.28
N ALA A 467 -31.19 6.36 14.30
CA ALA A 467 -30.12 5.36 14.29
C ALA A 467 -28.99 5.76 15.26
N THR A 468 -28.94 5.14 16.43
CA THR A 468 -27.84 5.22 17.39
C THR A 468 -26.72 4.28 16.93
N GLY A 469 -25.85 4.74 16.04
CA GLY A 469 -24.58 4.07 15.72
C GLY A 469 -23.44 4.92 16.26
N GLY A 470 -22.41 4.28 16.78
CA GLY A 470 -21.25 4.93 17.40
C GLY A 470 -20.71 6.10 16.57
N GLN A 471 -20.38 7.18 17.26
CA GLN A 471 -19.83 8.37 16.65
C GLN A 471 -18.50 8.04 16.00
N ARG A 472 -18.50 7.95 14.66
CA ARG A 472 -17.29 8.26 13.89
C ARG A 472 -17.28 9.76 13.61
N PRO A 473 -16.08 10.38 13.52
CA PRO A 473 -15.98 11.79 13.15
C PRO A 473 -16.74 12.07 11.86
N SER A 474 -17.42 13.20 11.82
CA SER A 474 -18.24 13.61 10.68
C SER A 474 -17.33 13.96 9.50
N THR A 475 -17.30 13.10 8.50
CA THR A 475 -16.95 13.51 7.14
C THR A 475 -17.89 14.63 6.68
N PRO A 476 -17.46 15.51 5.76
CA PRO A 476 -18.32 16.55 5.20
C PRO A 476 -19.67 16.00 4.75
N ALA A 477 -20.72 16.79 4.91
CA ALA A 477 -22.08 16.37 4.61
C ALA A 477 -22.20 15.82 3.18
N GLY A 478 -22.36 14.49 3.05
CA GLY A 478 -22.53 13.80 1.77
C GLY A 478 -21.56 12.64 1.54
N GLU A 479 -20.49 12.53 2.30
CA GLU A 479 -19.52 11.43 2.16
C GLU A 479 -19.51 10.55 3.40
N ILE A 480 -19.67 9.28 3.24
CA ILE A 480 -19.45 8.30 4.29
C ILE A 480 -18.38 7.35 3.79
N ALA A 481 -17.26 7.32 4.53
CA ALA A 481 -16.40 6.17 4.48
C ALA A 481 -17.26 4.95 4.84
N VAL A 482 -17.69 4.21 3.86
CA VAL A 482 -18.15 2.85 4.09
C VAL A 482 -16.90 2.13 4.51
N GLY A 483 -16.85 1.62 5.72
CA GLY A 483 -15.82 0.67 6.11
C GLY A 483 -15.84 -0.47 5.09
N GLY A 484 -14.81 -0.58 4.26
CA GLY A 484 -14.86 -1.24 2.98
C GLY A 484 -15.30 -0.27 1.88
N GLY A 485 -14.38 0.53 1.34
CA GLY A 485 -14.60 1.30 0.12
C GLY A 485 -14.84 0.38 -1.07
N LEU A 486 -15.04 0.95 -2.26
CA LEU A 486 -15.11 0.20 -3.52
C LEU A 486 -13.83 -0.58 -3.85
N GLY A 487 -12.84 -0.57 -2.94
CA GLY A 487 -11.49 -1.01 -3.20
C GLY A 487 -10.63 0.11 -3.80
N ALA A 488 -9.35 -0.18 -3.98
CA ALA A 488 -8.45 0.78 -4.59
C ALA A 488 -8.68 0.88 -6.09
N GLN A 489 -8.77 2.10 -6.58
CA GLN A 489 -8.67 2.44 -7.98
C GLN A 489 -7.27 2.96 -8.26
N LEU A 490 -6.69 2.67 -9.42
CA LEU A 490 -5.46 3.29 -9.85
C LEU A 490 -5.74 4.43 -10.82
N TYR A 491 -5.14 5.57 -10.53
CA TYR A 491 -5.11 6.73 -11.40
C TYR A 491 -3.71 6.91 -11.95
N TRP A 492 -3.60 6.97 -13.26
CA TRP A 492 -2.36 7.18 -13.99
C TRP A 492 -2.35 8.59 -14.56
N PHE A 493 -1.36 9.36 -14.21
CA PHE A 493 -1.19 10.72 -14.71
C PHE A 493 0.11 10.83 -15.51
N ASP A 494 0.13 11.76 -16.47
CA ASP A 494 1.39 12.22 -17.05
C ASP A 494 2.14 13.14 -16.06
N ASN A 495 3.32 13.58 -16.44
CA ASN A 495 4.15 14.49 -15.65
C ASN A 495 3.56 15.91 -15.48
N LYS A 496 2.43 16.21 -16.10
CA LYS A 496 1.70 17.49 -15.99
C LYS A 496 0.37 17.37 -15.25
N GLY A 497 0.08 16.17 -14.71
CA GLY A 497 -1.15 15.90 -13.97
C GLY A 497 -2.37 15.63 -14.84
N ASN A 498 -2.20 15.44 -16.17
CA ASN A 498 -3.30 15.00 -17.00
C ASN A 498 -3.58 13.52 -16.76
N LEU A 499 -4.84 13.18 -16.54
CA LEU A 499 -5.27 11.79 -16.37
C LEU A 499 -5.06 11.03 -17.68
N LEU A 500 -4.20 10.01 -17.64
CA LEU A 500 -3.96 9.10 -18.75
C LEU A 500 -4.96 7.96 -18.74
N GLU A 501 -5.16 7.37 -17.56
CA GLU A 501 -6.01 6.20 -17.39
C GLU A 501 -6.52 6.11 -15.94
N ARG A 502 -7.67 5.50 -15.78
CA ARG A 502 -8.25 5.15 -14.48
C ARG A 502 -8.64 3.67 -14.51
N TRP A 503 -7.97 2.88 -13.68
CA TRP A 503 -8.33 1.49 -13.53
C TRP A 503 -9.55 1.34 -12.63
N PRO A 504 -10.44 0.41 -12.93
CA PRO A 504 -11.62 0.20 -12.10
C PRO A 504 -11.25 -0.28 -10.70
N ALA A 505 -12.14 -0.04 -9.76
CA ALA A 505 -11.96 -0.47 -8.38
C ALA A 505 -11.89 -2.00 -8.26
N ASN A 506 -10.95 -2.47 -7.47
CA ASN A 506 -10.92 -3.86 -7.01
C ASN A 506 -11.28 -3.89 -5.52
N PRO A 507 -12.39 -4.51 -5.12
CA PRO A 507 -12.86 -4.49 -3.74
C PRO A 507 -11.99 -5.30 -2.76
N LEU A 508 -11.10 -6.17 -3.25
CA LEU A 508 -10.14 -6.90 -2.42
C LEU A 508 -8.88 -6.11 -2.11
N ILE A 509 -8.61 -5.10 -2.92
CA ILE A 509 -7.43 -4.30 -2.80
C ILE A 509 -7.78 -3.09 -1.93
N GLY A 510 -7.28 -3.08 -0.70
CA GLY A 510 -7.46 -1.98 0.24
C GLY A 510 -6.56 -0.79 -0.09
N ASN A 511 -5.51 -0.60 0.69
CA ASN A 511 -4.49 0.42 0.52
C ASN A 511 -3.11 -0.19 0.29
N PRO A 512 -2.90 -0.96 -0.77
CA PRO A 512 -1.63 -1.62 -0.96
C PRO A 512 -0.54 -0.60 -1.28
N ASN A 513 0.65 -0.87 -0.78
CA ASN A 513 1.83 -0.10 -1.13
C ASN A 513 2.18 -0.24 -2.60
N PHE A 514 2.79 0.81 -3.12
CA PHE A 514 3.71 0.70 -4.25
C PHE A 514 5.10 0.40 -3.70
N VAL A 515 5.77 -0.59 -4.30
CA VAL A 515 7.19 -0.80 -4.09
C VAL A 515 7.91 -0.77 -5.42
N ARG A 516 9.11 -0.25 -5.43
CA ARG A 516 9.93 -0.14 -6.63
C ARG A 516 11.40 -0.34 -6.33
N GLY A 517 12.10 -0.94 -7.26
CA GLY A 517 13.54 -1.18 -7.12
C GLY A 517 14.11 -1.91 -8.31
N ASP A 518 15.37 -2.26 -8.21
CA ASP A 518 16.11 -2.97 -9.27
C ASP A 518 15.94 -4.48 -9.17
N TRP A 519 14.77 -4.97 -9.59
CA TRP A 519 14.42 -6.39 -9.59
C TRP A 519 15.34 -7.26 -10.45
N TYR A 520 15.89 -6.68 -11.51
CA TYR A 520 16.70 -7.39 -12.48
C TYR A 520 18.21 -7.22 -12.29
N GLY A 521 18.67 -6.41 -11.33
CA GLY A 521 20.09 -6.11 -11.12
C GLY A 521 20.71 -5.32 -12.27
N THR A 522 19.92 -4.51 -12.98
CA THR A 522 20.33 -3.75 -14.16
C THR A 522 20.43 -2.24 -13.95
N GLY A 523 20.15 -1.77 -12.73
CA GLY A 523 20.03 -0.36 -12.41
C GLY A 523 18.68 0.26 -12.85
N LYS A 524 17.78 -0.52 -13.45
CA LYS A 524 16.46 -0.05 -13.84
C LYS A 524 15.41 -0.43 -12.82
N ARG A 525 14.52 0.51 -12.52
CA ARG A 525 13.43 0.27 -11.58
C ARG A 525 12.33 -0.57 -12.20
N THR A 526 11.84 -1.53 -11.44
CA THR A 526 10.61 -2.31 -11.65
C THR A 526 9.61 -1.87 -10.60
N TYR A 527 8.35 -1.81 -10.94
CA TYR A 527 7.27 -1.30 -10.09
C TYR A 527 6.29 -2.41 -9.76
N PHE A 528 5.93 -2.51 -8.49
CA PHE A 528 4.95 -3.48 -7.99
C PHE A 528 3.89 -2.77 -7.17
N TRP A 529 2.68 -3.28 -7.24
CA TRP A 529 1.53 -2.80 -6.51
C TRP A 529 0.66 -3.98 -6.08
N TYR A 530 0.29 -4.05 -4.83
CA TYR A 530 -0.44 -5.17 -4.24
C TYR A 530 0.32 -6.49 -4.41
N ARG A 531 -0.05 -7.32 -5.38
CA ARG A 531 0.60 -8.59 -5.73
C ARG A 531 1.10 -8.59 -7.17
N PHE A 532 0.94 -7.47 -7.86
CA PHE A 532 1.17 -7.35 -9.28
C PHE A 532 2.48 -6.62 -9.58
N LYS A 533 3.12 -7.06 -10.65
CA LYS A 533 4.13 -6.29 -11.35
C LYS A 533 3.41 -5.39 -12.35
N LEU A 534 3.74 -4.11 -12.36
CA LEU A 534 3.28 -3.17 -13.38
C LEU A 534 4.19 -3.28 -14.60
N GLU A 535 3.60 -3.62 -15.74
CA GLU A 535 4.34 -3.90 -16.96
C GLU A 535 4.48 -2.63 -17.83
N PRO A 536 5.55 -2.54 -18.65
CA PRO A 536 5.78 -1.39 -19.52
C PRO A 536 4.71 -1.14 -20.58
N ASP A 537 3.86 -2.08 -20.88
CA ASP A 537 2.71 -1.94 -21.79
C ASP A 537 1.45 -1.43 -21.08
N GLY A 538 1.52 -1.16 -19.78
CA GLY A 538 0.41 -0.70 -18.96
C GLY A 538 -0.45 -1.83 -18.38
N ASN A 539 -0.01 -3.07 -18.50
CA ASN A 539 -0.68 -4.20 -17.85
C ASN A 539 -0.17 -4.43 -16.44
N ALA A 540 -0.84 -5.28 -15.70
CA ALA A 540 -0.36 -5.79 -14.43
C ALA A 540 -0.36 -7.33 -14.46
N THR A 541 0.75 -7.90 -14.05
CA THR A 541 0.96 -9.36 -13.99
C THR A 541 1.02 -9.79 -12.54
N LEU A 542 0.23 -10.78 -12.15
CA LEU A 542 0.27 -11.33 -10.81
C LEU A 542 1.62 -12.03 -10.56
N PHE A 543 2.29 -11.63 -9.50
CA PHE A 543 3.69 -11.98 -9.29
C PHE A 543 3.99 -12.65 -7.96
N PHE A 544 3.28 -12.26 -6.87
CA PHE A 544 3.63 -12.69 -5.52
C PHE A 544 2.45 -13.28 -4.77
N LYS A 545 2.77 -14.10 -3.79
CA LYS A 545 1.86 -14.47 -2.72
C LYS A 545 2.06 -13.49 -1.55
N GLY A 546 0.97 -12.90 -1.09
CA GLY A 546 1.00 -11.81 -0.11
C GLY A 546 1.12 -10.44 -0.76
N GLU A 547 0.79 -9.42 -0.01
CA GLU A 547 0.82 -8.02 -0.43
C GLU A 547 2.25 -7.48 -0.35
N VAL A 548 2.68 -6.74 -1.36
CA VAL A 548 4.02 -6.13 -1.35
C VAL A 548 4.12 -5.11 -0.23
N TYR A 549 5.15 -5.25 0.58
CA TYR A 549 5.41 -4.40 1.74
C TYR A 549 6.62 -3.49 1.52
N HIS A 550 7.74 -4.06 1.09
CA HIS A 550 8.99 -3.33 0.88
C HIS A 550 9.83 -3.97 -0.23
N MET A 551 10.79 -3.22 -0.77
CA MET A 551 11.73 -3.72 -1.74
C MET A 551 13.12 -3.12 -1.52
N PHE A 552 14.11 -3.97 -1.31
CA PHE A 552 15.52 -3.60 -1.16
C PHE A 552 16.43 -4.83 -1.31
N ASP A 553 17.74 -4.62 -1.38
CA ASP A 553 18.73 -5.69 -1.51
C ASP A 553 18.93 -6.43 -0.18
N PHE A 554 17.95 -7.28 0.17
CA PHE A 554 17.86 -7.98 1.46
C PHE A 554 19.04 -8.97 1.66
N ASP A 555 19.42 -9.68 0.61
CA ASP A 555 20.46 -10.71 0.66
C ASP A 555 21.79 -10.22 0.08
N HIS A 556 21.95 -8.91 -0.18
CA HIS A 556 23.15 -8.30 -0.75
C HIS A 556 23.61 -8.95 -2.08
N THR A 557 22.64 -9.21 -2.95
CA THR A 557 22.85 -9.87 -4.24
C THR A 557 23.09 -8.90 -5.38
N GLY A 558 22.95 -7.60 -5.14
CA GLY A 558 23.03 -6.56 -6.16
C GLY A 558 21.70 -6.26 -6.85
N ALA A 559 20.76 -7.20 -6.87
CA ALA A 559 19.36 -6.97 -7.22
C ALA A 559 18.53 -6.80 -5.96
N GLU A 560 17.43 -6.08 -6.06
CA GLU A 560 16.55 -5.85 -4.91
C GLU A 560 15.45 -6.90 -4.83
N GLN A 561 15.21 -7.41 -3.63
CA GLN A 561 14.21 -8.40 -3.32
C GLN A 561 12.91 -7.73 -2.89
N VAL A 562 11.77 -8.34 -3.24
CA VAL A 562 10.46 -7.90 -2.80
C VAL A 562 10.07 -8.65 -1.52
N ILE A 563 9.68 -7.88 -0.52
CA ILE A 563 9.15 -8.39 0.74
C ILE A 563 7.64 -8.27 0.68
N THR A 564 6.95 -9.36 1.00
CA THR A 564 5.49 -9.39 1.08
C THR A 564 5.02 -9.78 2.47
N LEU A 565 3.84 -9.29 2.83
CA LEU A 565 3.11 -9.70 4.02
C LEU A 565 1.81 -10.43 3.62
N ASP A 566 1.49 -11.48 4.37
CA ASP A 566 0.28 -12.27 4.21
C ASP A 566 -0.17 -12.72 5.61
N GLY A 567 -0.85 -11.82 6.32
CA GLY A 567 -1.12 -12.00 7.74
C GLY A 567 0.18 -12.17 8.55
N PRO A 568 0.36 -13.29 9.27
CA PRO A 568 1.56 -13.55 10.07
C PRO A 568 2.75 -14.07 9.24
N VAL A 569 2.68 -14.07 7.93
CA VAL A 569 3.73 -14.64 7.08
C VAL A 569 4.41 -13.54 6.28
N LEU A 570 5.69 -13.35 6.54
CA LEU A 570 6.57 -12.48 5.77
C LEU A 570 7.38 -13.33 4.80
N ARG A 571 7.37 -12.97 3.52
CA ARG A 571 8.16 -13.64 2.49
C ARG A 571 9.10 -12.69 1.79
N VAL A 572 10.28 -13.19 1.44
CA VAL A 572 11.27 -12.47 0.63
C VAL A 572 11.40 -13.19 -0.70
N TYR A 573 11.09 -12.48 -1.77
CA TYR A 573 11.19 -12.98 -3.14
C TYR A 573 12.33 -12.32 -3.89
N GLY A 574 13.10 -13.10 -4.62
CA GLY A 574 14.15 -12.64 -5.52
C GLY A 574 13.91 -13.07 -6.95
N ASN A 575 14.63 -12.46 -7.87
CA ASN A 575 14.60 -12.84 -9.27
C ASN A 575 15.54 -14.04 -9.52
N ALA A 576 14.96 -15.15 -10.00
CA ALA A 576 15.69 -16.39 -10.25
C ALA A 576 16.76 -16.27 -11.37
N ASN A 577 16.63 -15.27 -12.22
CA ASN A 577 17.53 -15.05 -13.37
C ASN A 577 18.71 -14.14 -13.04
N VAL A 578 18.74 -13.54 -11.85
CA VAL A 578 19.84 -12.66 -11.43
C VAL A 578 21.01 -13.50 -10.94
N VAL A 579 22.18 -13.21 -11.48
CA VAL A 579 23.45 -13.74 -10.94
C VAL A 579 23.90 -12.84 -9.80
N PRO A 580 23.98 -13.34 -8.56
CA PRO A 580 24.37 -12.51 -7.42
C PRO A 580 25.75 -11.89 -7.61
N HIS A 581 25.85 -10.60 -7.31
CA HIS A 581 27.10 -9.86 -7.27
C HIS A 581 27.08 -8.84 -6.14
N ALA A 582 28.21 -8.61 -5.50
CA ALA A 582 28.26 -7.68 -4.39
C ALA A 582 28.13 -6.23 -4.87
N VAL A 583 27.21 -5.49 -4.26
CA VAL A 583 27.07 -4.04 -4.43
C VAL A 583 27.24 -3.38 -3.07
N GLN A 584 28.10 -2.38 -3.01
CA GLN A 584 28.22 -1.57 -1.80
C GLN A 584 27.08 -0.54 -1.78
N ARG A 585 26.20 -0.63 -0.80
CA ARG A 585 25.10 0.30 -0.56
C ARG A 585 25.52 1.36 0.46
N GLY A 586 25.30 2.63 0.13
CA GLY A 586 25.63 3.75 1.03
C GLY A 586 24.60 4.00 2.13
N ALA A 587 24.89 4.97 3.01
CA ALA A 587 24.03 5.34 4.13
C ALA A 587 22.64 5.85 3.65
N GLU A 588 22.56 6.55 2.54
CA GLU A 588 21.29 6.99 1.96
C GLU A 588 20.37 5.82 1.58
N TYR A 589 20.92 4.76 1.02
CA TYR A 589 20.15 3.55 0.74
C TYR A 589 19.61 2.91 2.03
N ARG A 590 20.44 2.84 3.08
CA ARG A 590 20.01 2.35 4.40
C ARG A 590 18.95 3.26 5.03
N LYS A 591 19.05 4.60 4.86
CA LYS A 591 18.04 5.56 5.30
C LYS A 591 16.67 5.25 4.69
N ILE A 592 16.61 4.96 3.39
CA ILE A 592 15.36 4.58 2.70
C ILE A 592 14.75 3.32 3.33
N ILE A 593 15.57 2.30 3.64
CA ILE A 593 15.09 1.07 4.29
C ILE A 593 14.55 1.37 5.70
N ALA A 594 15.30 2.13 6.50
CA ALA A 594 14.94 2.44 7.88
C ALA A 594 13.66 3.28 7.98
N ASN A 595 13.52 4.30 7.11
CA ASN A 595 12.39 5.22 7.10
C ASN A 595 11.15 4.65 6.39
N HIS A 596 11.27 3.51 5.70
CA HIS A 596 10.11 2.89 5.06
C HIS A 596 9.00 2.65 6.08
N THR A 597 7.79 3.00 5.72
CA THR A 597 6.61 2.83 6.55
C THR A 597 5.43 2.41 5.68
N HIS A 598 4.45 1.76 6.27
CA HIS A 598 3.22 1.30 5.65
C HIS A 598 2.03 1.96 6.33
N TYR A 599 1.05 2.36 5.54
CA TYR A 599 -0.19 2.93 6.03
C TYR A 599 -1.38 2.01 5.86
#